data_8459eff22783fb407a9d4009382deb80
#
_entry.id   8459eff22783fb407a9d4009382deb80
#
_cell.length_a   1.000
_cell.length_b   1.000
_cell.length_c   1.000
_cell.angle_alpha   90.00
_cell.angle_beta   90.00
_cell.angle_gamma   90.00
#
_symmetry.space_group_name_H-M   'P 1'
#
loop_
_entity.id
_entity.type
_entity.pdbx_description
1 polymer ?
#
loop_
_entity_poly.entity_id
_entity_poly.type
_entity_poly.pdbx_seq_one_letter_code
_entity_poly.pdbx_strand_id
1 'polypeptide(L)'
;MVIGFGSCNKKLDLLPTDSIDITKAFLSVDDLEKGVLGVYSANNQMNKIYIATLLTDEAKISNENRGQGQFTYKWQYSSNSGEVTTAYRQYYTMIDRIHRIETAAPDIIPADAAETSKKARILAELKGLKGIAYFESLINIMPPGYDAAALGLALVNESCLTCKPPRNTVGDVIADIEQNLAAAKADADLPTAPTDFLRLSKSSIAAYQARVALLKKDWAAAVTFATEAITL
;
A
#
# COMPACT_ATOMS: atom_id res chain seq x y z
N MET A 1 -37.21 -52.68 0.80
CA MET A 1 -36.52 -52.03 1.95
C MET A 1 -35.60 -50.98 1.34
N VAL A 2 -35.97 -49.70 1.37
CA VAL A 2 -35.16 -48.60 0.79
C VAL A 2 -34.43 -47.95 1.97
N ILE A 3 -33.12 -48.08 2.01
CA ILE A 3 -32.26 -47.44 3.01
C ILE A 3 -31.93 -46.05 2.49
N GLY A 4 -32.60 -45.02 3.07
CA GLY A 4 -32.29 -43.63 2.76
C GLY A 4 -30.97 -43.23 3.45
N PHE A 5 -29.94 -42.89 2.66
CA PHE A 5 -28.74 -42.27 3.16
C PHE A 5 -29.01 -40.79 3.40
N GLY A 6 -29.33 -40.43 4.65
CA GLY A 6 -29.35 -39.03 5.09
C GLY A 6 -27.91 -38.50 5.18
N SER A 7 -27.47 -37.76 4.20
CA SER A 7 -26.18 -37.08 4.23
C SER A 7 -26.28 -35.87 5.19
N CYS A 8 -25.55 -35.89 6.29
CA CYS A 8 -25.43 -34.76 7.21
C CYS A 8 -24.45 -33.71 6.63
N ASN A 9 -24.92 -32.82 5.75
CA ASN A 9 -24.11 -31.76 5.17
C ASN A 9 -23.59 -30.74 6.19
N LYS A 10 -24.24 -30.58 7.34
CA LYS A 10 -23.86 -29.60 8.36
C LYS A 10 -22.51 -29.81 9.03
N LYS A 11 -21.89 -30.98 8.93
CA LYS A 11 -20.55 -31.24 9.52
C LYS A 11 -19.38 -31.09 8.56
N LEU A 12 -19.65 -30.83 7.28
CA LEU A 12 -18.59 -30.67 6.26
C LEU A 12 -18.26 -29.20 5.98
N ASP A 13 -19.14 -28.27 6.33
CA ASP A 13 -18.92 -26.83 6.18
C ASP A 13 -18.36 -26.22 7.49
N LEU A 14 -17.27 -26.79 7.97
CA LEU A 14 -16.54 -26.21 9.10
C LEU A 14 -15.70 -25.05 8.58
N LEU A 15 -16.09 -23.83 8.94
CA LEU A 15 -15.24 -22.65 8.76
C LEU A 15 -14.00 -22.78 9.64
N PRO A 16 -12.81 -22.42 9.16
CA PRO A 16 -11.62 -22.37 9.98
C PRO A 16 -11.86 -21.52 11.23
N THR A 17 -11.46 -22.00 12.39
CA THR A 17 -11.59 -21.26 13.64
C THR A 17 -10.43 -20.31 13.90
N ASP A 18 -9.38 -20.44 13.14
CA ASP A 18 -8.12 -19.68 13.21
C ASP A 18 -7.97 -18.61 12.11
N SER A 19 -8.93 -18.53 11.20
CA SER A 19 -8.99 -17.50 10.14
C SER A 19 -10.41 -16.98 9.97
N ILE A 20 -10.51 -15.67 9.67
CA ILE A 20 -11.79 -15.04 9.34
C ILE A 20 -12.08 -15.31 7.87
N ASP A 21 -13.23 -15.91 7.57
CA ASP A 21 -13.73 -16.05 6.21
C ASP A 21 -13.83 -14.65 5.56
N ILE A 22 -13.34 -14.52 4.33
CA ILE A 22 -13.34 -13.26 3.60
C ILE A 22 -14.75 -12.66 3.47
N THR A 23 -15.78 -13.50 3.38
CA THR A 23 -17.20 -13.07 3.32
C THR A 23 -17.72 -12.48 4.63
N LYS A 24 -16.99 -12.68 5.73
CA LYS A 24 -17.34 -12.21 7.08
C LYS A 24 -16.34 -11.19 7.64
N ALA A 25 -15.29 -10.87 6.87
CA ALA A 25 -14.23 -9.97 7.32
C ALA A 25 -14.70 -8.51 7.40
N PHE A 26 -15.62 -8.12 6.52
CA PHE A 26 -16.11 -6.74 6.41
C PHE A 26 -17.64 -6.75 6.37
N LEU A 27 -18.29 -6.44 7.49
CA LEU A 27 -19.76 -6.41 7.62
C LEU A 27 -20.27 -5.02 8.04
N SER A 28 -19.39 -4.13 8.49
CA SER A 28 -19.73 -2.81 8.99
C SER A 28 -18.68 -1.78 8.61
N VAL A 29 -19.00 -0.49 8.76
CA VAL A 29 -18.03 0.62 8.58
C VAL A 29 -16.89 0.51 9.59
N ASP A 30 -17.13 -0.01 10.78
CA ASP A 30 -16.09 -0.27 11.78
C ASP A 30 -15.10 -1.37 11.34
N ASP A 31 -15.57 -2.36 10.59
CA ASP A 31 -14.68 -3.40 10.06
C ASP A 31 -13.83 -2.86 8.91
N LEU A 32 -14.37 -1.95 8.06
CA LEU A 32 -13.57 -1.21 7.09
C LEU A 32 -12.48 -0.38 7.79
N GLU A 33 -12.81 0.29 8.90
CA GLU A 33 -11.85 1.06 9.71
C GLU A 33 -10.71 0.17 10.22
N LYS A 34 -11.03 -0.99 10.80
CA LYS A 34 -10.02 -1.97 11.23
C LYS A 34 -9.17 -2.46 10.06
N GLY A 35 -9.80 -2.66 8.90
CA GLY A 35 -9.12 -3.03 7.66
C GLY A 35 -8.08 -1.99 7.25
N VAL A 36 -8.44 -0.71 7.24
CA VAL A 36 -7.51 0.39 6.93
C VAL A 36 -6.35 0.45 7.92
N LEU A 37 -6.60 0.29 9.22
CA LEU A 37 -5.52 0.17 10.21
C LEU A 37 -4.58 -1.00 9.89
N GLY A 38 -5.14 -2.11 9.38
CA GLY A 38 -4.36 -3.22 8.87
C GLY A 38 -3.49 -2.86 7.65
N VAL A 39 -3.95 -1.96 6.77
CA VAL A 39 -3.13 -1.44 5.66
C VAL A 39 -2.00 -0.57 6.19
N TYR A 40 -2.28 0.37 7.11
CA TYR A 40 -1.24 1.18 7.74
C TYR A 40 -0.16 0.32 8.42
N SER A 41 -0.56 -0.74 9.14
CA SER A 41 0.38 -1.63 9.81
C SER A 41 1.31 -2.39 8.85
N ALA A 42 0.89 -2.61 7.60
CA ALA A 42 1.72 -3.23 6.58
C ALA A 42 2.76 -2.26 5.98
N ASN A 43 2.60 -0.94 6.18
CA ASN A 43 3.56 0.07 5.74
C ASN A 43 4.78 0.11 6.68
N ASN A 44 5.55 -0.95 6.67
CA ASN A 44 6.73 -1.08 7.52
C ASN A 44 7.95 -0.42 6.87
N GLN A 45 8.30 0.79 7.31
CA GLN A 45 9.45 1.53 6.81
C GLN A 45 10.81 0.97 7.28
N MET A 46 10.83 0.05 8.25
CA MET A 46 12.08 -0.50 8.80
C MET A 46 12.93 -1.18 7.74
N ASN A 47 12.32 -1.94 6.81
CA ASN A 47 13.07 -2.59 5.74
C ASN A 47 13.73 -1.57 4.80
N LYS A 48 13.04 -0.47 4.49
CA LYS A 48 13.56 0.60 3.66
C LYS A 48 14.74 1.30 4.33
N ILE A 49 14.58 1.65 5.61
CA ILE A 49 15.65 2.26 6.41
C ILE A 49 16.84 1.31 6.49
N TYR A 50 16.60 0.04 6.78
CA TYR A 50 17.65 -0.98 6.86
C TYR A 50 18.45 -1.10 5.56
N ILE A 51 17.77 -1.23 4.41
CA ILE A 51 18.43 -1.30 3.11
C ILE A 51 19.20 -0.01 2.81
N ALA A 52 18.58 1.16 3.01
CA ALA A 52 19.22 2.44 2.77
C ALA A 52 20.49 2.59 3.62
N THR A 53 20.42 2.26 4.91
CA THR A 53 21.56 2.30 5.82
C THR A 53 22.70 1.35 5.42
N LEU A 54 22.36 0.15 4.90
CA LEU A 54 23.39 -0.81 4.44
C LEU A 54 24.05 -0.39 3.11
N LEU A 55 23.33 0.32 2.25
CA LEU A 55 23.84 0.75 0.94
C LEU A 55 24.63 2.06 0.99
N THR A 56 24.60 2.76 2.12
CA THR A 56 25.29 4.03 2.35
C THR A 56 26.44 3.84 3.35
N ASP A 57 27.15 4.91 3.64
CA ASP A 57 28.23 4.98 4.62
C ASP A 57 27.75 5.29 6.05
N GLU A 58 26.42 5.33 6.27
CA GLU A 58 25.81 5.61 7.59
C GLU A 58 26.04 4.49 8.60
N ALA A 59 26.27 3.25 8.13
CA ALA A 59 26.52 2.12 9.01
C ALA A 59 27.68 1.24 8.54
N LYS A 60 28.37 0.64 9.51
CA LYS A 60 29.38 -0.38 9.27
C LYS A 60 28.95 -1.71 9.88
N ILE A 61 29.00 -2.77 9.08
CA ILE A 61 28.73 -4.12 9.57
C ILE A 61 29.89 -4.57 10.45
N SER A 62 29.56 -5.04 11.67
CA SER A 62 30.53 -5.63 12.59
C SER A 62 31.09 -6.96 12.04
N ASN A 63 32.32 -7.28 12.39
CA ASN A 63 32.93 -8.57 12.07
C ASN A 63 32.18 -9.77 12.70
N GLU A 64 31.44 -9.52 13.79
CA GLU A 64 30.62 -10.51 14.48
C GLU A 64 29.19 -10.64 13.91
N ASN A 65 28.90 -9.87 12.86
CA ASN A 65 27.63 -10.00 12.15
C ASN A 65 27.55 -11.37 11.48
N ARG A 66 26.62 -12.20 11.91
CA ARG A 66 26.36 -13.56 11.43
C ARG A 66 25.93 -13.63 9.96
N GLY A 67 26.41 -12.73 9.11
CA GLY A 67 26.10 -12.66 7.68
C GLY A 67 24.83 -11.88 7.33
N GLN A 68 24.13 -11.30 8.32
CA GLN A 68 22.91 -10.53 8.05
C GLN A 68 23.23 -9.24 7.26
N GLY A 69 22.53 -9.04 6.15
CA GLY A 69 22.69 -7.86 5.28
C GLY A 69 24.05 -7.75 4.59
N GLN A 70 24.94 -8.74 4.71
CA GLN A 70 26.31 -8.66 4.21
C GLN A 70 26.37 -8.48 2.69
N PHE A 71 25.52 -9.16 1.94
CA PHE A 71 25.48 -9.02 0.48
C PHE A 71 24.98 -7.64 0.06
N THR A 72 23.96 -7.10 0.74
CA THR A 72 23.44 -5.75 0.52
C THR A 72 24.52 -4.71 0.85
N TYR A 73 25.18 -4.84 1.97
CA TYR A 73 26.30 -3.94 2.38
C TYR A 73 27.47 -3.94 1.38
N LYS A 74 27.78 -5.09 0.78
CA LYS A 74 28.85 -5.24 -0.22
C LYS A 74 28.39 -4.90 -1.64
N TRP A 75 27.15 -4.43 -1.82
CA TRP A 75 26.55 -4.19 -3.15
C TRP A 75 26.48 -5.43 -4.04
N GLN A 76 26.40 -6.63 -3.43
CA GLN A 76 26.34 -7.94 -4.08
C GLN A 76 24.93 -8.56 -3.99
N TYR A 77 23.91 -7.75 -3.86
CA TYR A 77 22.53 -8.21 -3.79
C TYR A 77 21.96 -8.55 -5.16
N SER A 78 20.97 -9.42 -5.17
CA SER A 78 20.24 -9.85 -6.36
C SER A 78 18.73 -9.74 -6.11
N SER A 79 17.94 -10.00 -7.16
CA SER A 79 16.48 -10.06 -7.05
C SER A 79 15.98 -11.12 -6.05
N ASN A 80 16.81 -12.10 -5.69
CA ASN A 80 16.48 -13.15 -4.73
C ASN A 80 16.98 -12.86 -3.31
N SER A 81 17.65 -11.73 -3.09
CA SER A 81 18.08 -11.32 -1.74
C SER A 81 16.86 -11.04 -0.86
N GLY A 82 16.90 -11.54 0.38
CA GLY A 82 15.76 -11.47 1.31
C GLY A 82 15.31 -10.03 1.58
N GLU A 83 16.24 -9.10 1.71
CA GLU A 83 15.97 -7.68 1.93
C GLU A 83 15.20 -7.09 0.73
N VAL A 84 15.64 -7.37 -0.50
CA VAL A 84 15.02 -6.87 -1.73
C VAL A 84 13.61 -7.43 -1.90
N THR A 85 13.46 -8.75 -1.74
CA THR A 85 12.15 -9.41 -1.86
C THR A 85 11.18 -8.97 -0.78
N THR A 86 11.65 -8.71 0.44
CA THR A 86 10.81 -8.24 1.55
C THR A 86 10.35 -6.80 1.30
N ALA A 87 11.23 -5.92 0.86
CA ALA A 87 10.88 -4.54 0.52
C ALA A 87 9.84 -4.48 -0.61
N TYR A 88 9.95 -5.34 -1.61
CA TYR A 88 8.94 -5.44 -2.68
C TYR A 88 7.60 -5.99 -2.18
N ARG A 89 7.63 -7.10 -1.44
CA ARG A 89 6.44 -7.82 -0.98
C ARG A 89 5.56 -6.98 -0.06
N GLN A 90 6.14 -6.17 0.83
CA GLN A 90 5.36 -5.39 1.80
C GLN A 90 4.39 -4.42 1.12
N TYR A 91 4.79 -3.76 0.04
CA TYR A 91 3.92 -2.82 -0.67
C TYR A 91 2.80 -3.53 -1.42
N TYR A 92 3.09 -4.69 -2.02
CA TYR A 92 2.03 -5.51 -2.63
C TYR A 92 1.08 -6.14 -1.61
N THR A 93 1.55 -6.39 -0.38
CA THR A 93 0.67 -6.75 0.73
C THR A 93 -0.27 -5.61 1.11
N MET A 94 0.21 -4.36 1.10
CA MET A 94 -0.65 -3.18 1.28
C MET A 94 -1.71 -3.10 0.18
N ILE A 95 -1.30 -3.22 -1.08
CA ILE A 95 -2.16 -3.14 -2.26
C ILE A 95 -3.23 -4.25 -2.22
N ASP A 96 -2.86 -5.50 -1.90
CA ASP A 96 -3.81 -6.60 -1.74
C ASP A 96 -4.86 -6.31 -0.65
N ARG A 97 -4.43 -5.81 0.52
CA ARG A 97 -5.35 -5.44 1.59
C ARG A 97 -6.28 -4.30 1.18
N ILE A 98 -5.76 -3.30 0.46
CA ILE A 98 -6.57 -2.20 -0.09
C ILE A 98 -7.66 -2.75 -1.00
N HIS A 99 -7.31 -3.60 -1.97
CA HIS A 99 -8.29 -4.17 -2.90
C HIS A 99 -9.36 -5.00 -2.20
N ARG A 100 -9.02 -5.75 -1.16
CA ARG A 100 -10.02 -6.50 -0.36
C ARG A 100 -11.03 -5.57 0.28
N ILE A 101 -10.59 -4.43 0.83
CA ILE A 101 -11.48 -3.46 1.45
C ILE A 101 -12.30 -2.73 0.37
N GLU A 102 -11.67 -2.30 -0.73
CA GLU A 102 -12.36 -1.65 -1.85
C GLU A 102 -13.45 -2.54 -2.45
N THR A 103 -13.21 -3.86 -2.54
CA THR A 103 -14.18 -4.83 -3.04
C THR A 103 -15.36 -5.02 -2.10
N ALA A 104 -15.14 -5.01 -0.79
CA ALA A 104 -16.19 -5.19 0.21
C ALA A 104 -17.00 -3.91 0.47
N ALA A 105 -16.37 -2.74 0.34
CA ALA A 105 -16.97 -1.47 0.72
C ALA A 105 -18.31 -1.14 0.03
N PRO A 106 -18.58 -1.45 -1.25
CA PRO A 106 -19.87 -1.16 -1.88
C PRO A 106 -21.06 -1.78 -1.15
N ASP A 107 -20.90 -2.99 -0.61
CA ASP A 107 -21.98 -3.74 0.03
C ASP A 107 -22.27 -3.29 1.47
N ILE A 108 -21.42 -2.45 2.04
CA ILE A 108 -21.58 -1.95 3.41
C ILE A 108 -22.36 -0.64 3.39
N ILE A 109 -23.57 -0.68 3.92
CA ILE A 109 -24.47 0.47 3.99
C ILE A 109 -24.26 1.18 5.33
N PRO A 110 -23.84 2.47 5.33
CA PRO A 110 -23.72 3.26 6.55
C PRO A 110 -25.08 3.45 7.21
N ALA A 111 -25.13 3.37 8.55
CA ALA A 111 -26.37 3.50 9.32
C ALA A 111 -26.82 4.98 9.43
N ASP A 112 -25.90 5.92 9.38
CA ASP A 112 -26.18 7.36 9.54
C ASP A 112 -25.17 8.24 8.77
N ALA A 113 -25.30 9.56 8.93
CA ALA A 113 -24.42 10.54 8.29
C ALA A 113 -22.96 10.44 8.80
N ALA A 114 -22.75 10.12 10.07
CA ALA A 114 -21.43 10.00 10.66
C ALA A 114 -20.68 8.79 10.08
N GLU A 115 -21.38 7.66 9.95
CA GLU A 115 -20.83 6.48 9.27
C GLU A 115 -20.61 6.73 7.77
N THR A 116 -21.45 7.54 7.12
CA THR A 116 -21.27 7.93 5.71
C THR A 116 -19.96 8.69 5.54
N SER A 117 -19.74 9.74 6.33
CA SER A 117 -18.47 10.48 6.34
C SER A 117 -17.27 9.60 6.71
N LYS A 118 -17.43 8.74 7.70
CA LYS A 118 -16.38 7.79 8.09
C LYS A 118 -15.99 6.85 6.94
N LYS A 119 -16.98 6.30 6.23
CA LYS A 119 -16.75 5.44 5.06
C LYS A 119 -16.07 6.20 3.92
N ALA A 120 -16.51 7.45 3.64
CA ALA A 120 -15.89 8.28 2.62
C ALA A 120 -14.42 8.57 2.94
N ARG A 121 -14.11 8.97 4.18
CA ARG A 121 -12.73 9.16 4.65
C ARG A 121 -11.89 7.88 4.49
N ILE A 122 -12.41 6.72 4.88
CA ILE A 122 -11.74 5.42 4.73
C ILE A 122 -11.37 5.18 3.26
N LEU A 123 -12.31 5.38 2.34
CA LEU A 123 -12.08 5.19 0.91
C LEU A 123 -11.05 6.19 0.34
N ALA A 124 -11.05 7.43 0.83
CA ALA A 124 -10.04 8.42 0.48
C ALA A 124 -8.64 7.99 0.98
N GLU A 125 -8.53 7.53 2.22
CA GLU A 125 -7.28 7.01 2.76
C GLU A 125 -6.76 5.82 1.96
N LEU A 126 -7.61 4.88 1.56
CA LEU A 126 -7.22 3.73 0.73
C LEU A 126 -6.61 4.17 -0.60
N LYS A 127 -7.21 5.15 -1.28
CA LYS A 127 -6.64 5.72 -2.51
C LYS A 127 -5.27 6.35 -2.25
N GLY A 128 -5.15 7.16 -1.20
CA GLY A 128 -3.88 7.77 -0.81
C GLY A 128 -2.80 6.72 -0.50
N LEU A 129 -3.14 5.70 0.29
CA LEU A 129 -2.25 4.59 0.64
C LEU A 129 -1.84 3.76 -0.57
N LYS A 130 -2.74 3.57 -1.55
CA LYS A 130 -2.44 2.90 -2.82
C LYS A 130 -1.40 3.66 -3.63
N GLY A 131 -1.60 4.97 -3.80
CA GLY A 131 -0.63 5.83 -4.46
C GLY A 131 0.74 5.81 -3.75
N ILE A 132 0.74 5.88 -2.41
CA ILE A 132 1.97 5.80 -1.60
C ILE A 132 2.65 4.44 -1.76
N ALA A 133 1.91 3.34 -1.70
CA ALA A 133 2.47 1.99 -1.83
C ALA A 133 3.16 1.80 -3.20
N TYR A 134 2.53 2.23 -4.28
CA TYR A 134 3.14 2.19 -5.60
C TYR A 134 4.34 3.12 -5.71
N PHE A 135 4.27 4.35 -5.18
CA PHE A 135 5.39 5.28 -5.20
C PHE A 135 6.61 4.73 -4.46
N GLU A 136 6.43 4.30 -3.22
CA GLU A 136 7.52 3.76 -2.40
C GLU A 136 8.10 2.47 -2.98
N SER A 137 7.28 1.62 -3.60
CA SER A 137 7.77 0.45 -4.32
C SER A 137 8.54 0.84 -5.60
N LEU A 138 8.03 1.81 -6.37
CA LEU A 138 8.62 2.23 -7.64
C LEU A 138 10.04 2.78 -7.46
N ILE A 139 10.26 3.67 -6.48
CA ILE A 139 11.57 4.27 -6.23
C ILE A 139 12.66 3.25 -5.85
N ASN A 140 12.26 2.06 -5.37
CA ASN A 140 13.18 0.99 -4.99
C ASN A 140 13.61 0.11 -6.17
N ILE A 141 12.86 0.09 -7.29
CA ILE A 141 13.08 -0.85 -8.39
C ILE A 141 13.19 -0.20 -9.78
N MET A 142 12.89 1.10 -9.90
CA MET A 142 13.08 1.80 -11.16
C MET A 142 14.57 1.99 -11.47
N PRO A 143 14.95 2.09 -12.76
CA PRO A 143 16.30 2.45 -13.13
C PRO A 143 16.73 3.82 -12.55
N PRO A 144 18.03 4.07 -12.39
CA PRO A 144 18.51 5.38 -11.95
C PRO A 144 18.03 6.51 -12.87
N GLY A 145 17.42 7.52 -12.30
CA GLY A 145 16.80 8.61 -13.03
C GLY A 145 15.39 8.29 -13.52
N TYR A 146 14.63 9.35 -13.85
CA TYR A 146 13.27 9.21 -14.36
C TYR A 146 13.31 8.97 -15.89
N ASP A 147 12.82 7.80 -16.28
CA ASP A 147 12.54 7.45 -17.69
C ASP A 147 11.13 6.83 -17.74
N ALA A 148 10.19 7.56 -18.34
CA ALA A 148 8.78 7.15 -18.43
C ALA A 148 8.59 5.86 -19.23
N ALA A 149 9.47 5.56 -20.21
CA ALA A 149 9.37 4.37 -21.05
C ALA A 149 9.99 3.12 -20.42
N ALA A 150 10.81 3.28 -19.38
CA ALA A 150 11.42 2.16 -18.68
C ALA A 150 10.38 1.28 -18.00
N LEU A 151 10.71 -0.01 -17.79
CA LEU A 151 9.83 -0.93 -17.05
C LEU A 151 9.76 -0.55 -15.57
N GLY A 152 8.54 -0.24 -15.13
CA GLY A 152 8.18 0.06 -13.75
C GLY A 152 7.65 -1.16 -12.98
N LEU A 153 6.52 -0.99 -12.31
CA LEU A 153 5.82 -1.97 -11.50
C LEU A 153 4.71 -2.67 -12.29
N ALA A 154 4.23 -3.79 -11.80
CA ALA A 154 2.94 -4.35 -12.21
C ALA A 154 1.83 -3.60 -11.47
N LEU A 155 0.93 -2.94 -12.19
CA LEU A 155 -0.30 -2.41 -11.63
C LEU A 155 -1.31 -3.55 -11.43
N VAL A 156 -1.84 -3.66 -10.23
CA VAL A 156 -2.80 -4.70 -9.84
C VAL A 156 -4.14 -4.03 -9.58
N ASN A 157 -5.21 -4.56 -10.17
CA ASN A 157 -6.55 -3.99 -10.09
C ASN A 157 -7.50 -4.77 -9.16
N GLU A 158 -7.05 -5.92 -8.67
CA GLU A 158 -7.84 -6.79 -7.80
C GLU A 158 -6.94 -7.62 -6.87
N SER A 159 -7.50 -8.13 -5.78
CA SER A 159 -6.82 -9.13 -4.94
C SER A 159 -6.81 -10.47 -5.65
N CYS A 160 -5.61 -10.95 -6.01
CA CYS A 160 -5.47 -12.21 -6.74
C CYS A 160 -4.17 -12.93 -6.34
N LEU A 161 -4.30 -14.14 -5.77
CA LEU A 161 -3.17 -14.93 -5.30
C LEU A 161 -2.37 -15.62 -6.42
N THR A 162 -3.00 -15.86 -7.57
CA THR A 162 -2.41 -16.64 -8.67
C THR A 162 -2.09 -15.81 -9.91
N CYS A 163 -2.52 -14.55 -9.94
CA CYS A 163 -2.29 -13.66 -11.07
C CYS A 163 -0.81 -13.32 -11.21
N LYS A 164 -0.37 -13.18 -12.46
CA LYS A 164 0.98 -12.77 -12.83
C LYS A 164 0.89 -11.58 -13.78
N PRO A 165 0.46 -10.40 -13.32
CA PRO A 165 0.32 -9.24 -14.18
C PRO A 165 1.67 -8.83 -14.76
N PRO A 166 1.73 -8.37 -16.02
CA PRO A 166 2.94 -7.84 -16.61
C PRO A 166 3.35 -6.53 -15.91
N ARG A 167 4.62 -6.19 -16.03
CA ARG A 167 5.10 -4.87 -15.58
C ARG A 167 4.60 -3.78 -16.53
N ASN A 168 4.10 -2.70 -15.98
CA ASN A 168 3.76 -1.47 -16.68
C ASN A 168 5.00 -0.59 -16.83
N THR A 169 4.91 0.45 -17.65
CA THR A 169 5.97 1.43 -17.75
C THR A 169 6.04 2.30 -16.48
N VAL A 170 7.18 2.93 -16.24
CA VAL A 170 7.32 3.92 -15.16
C VAL A 170 6.30 5.04 -15.32
N GLY A 171 6.06 5.49 -16.57
CA GLY A 171 5.05 6.51 -16.88
C GLY A 171 3.64 6.11 -16.47
N ASP A 172 3.21 4.88 -16.79
CA ASP A 172 1.89 4.37 -16.41
C ASP A 172 1.74 4.30 -14.89
N VAL A 173 2.77 3.80 -14.20
CA VAL A 173 2.76 3.70 -12.73
C VAL A 173 2.69 5.08 -12.08
N ILE A 174 3.44 6.06 -12.59
CA ILE A 174 3.39 7.44 -12.07
C ILE A 174 2.01 8.06 -12.33
N ALA A 175 1.40 7.83 -13.49
CA ALA A 175 0.05 8.31 -13.77
C ALA A 175 -0.98 7.74 -12.79
N ASP A 176 -0.91 6.44 -12.49
CA ASP A 176 -1.78 5.80 -11.49
C ASP A 176 -1.54 6.38 -10.08
N ILE A 177 -0.28 6.61 -9.69
CA ILE A 177 0.07 7.25 -8.41
C ILE A 177 -0.53 8.65 -8.33
N GLU A 178 -0.33 9.49 -9.34
CA GLU A 178 -0.85 10.86 -9.39
C GLU A 178 -2.38 10.88 -9.31
N GLN A 179 -3.05 9.99 -10.05
CA GLN A 179 -4.50 9.85 -10.01
C GLN A 179 -5.01 9.46 -8.62
N ASN A 180 -4.41 8.47 -7.99
CA ASN A 180 -4.82 8.01 -6.66
C ASN A 180 -4.60 9.08 -5.59
N LEU A 181 -3.44 9.77 -5.60
CA LEU A 181 -3.15 10.85 -4.67
C LEU A 181 -4.10 12.04 -4.88
N ALA A 182 -4.37 12.43 -6.12
CA ALA A 182 -5.29 13.53 -6.42
C ALA A 182 -6.73 13.19 -5.98
N ALA A 183 -7.19 11.98 -6.26
CA ALA A 183 -8.53 11.53 -5.87
C ALA A 183 -8.69 11.46 -4.33
N ALA A 184 -7.65 11.04 -3.61
CA ALA A 184 -7.65 11.06 -2.15
C ALA A 184 -7.72 12.48 -1.59
N LYS A 185 -6.90 13.40 -2.11
CA LYS A 185 -6.87 14.81 -1.66
C LYS A 185 -8.17 15.57 -1.95
N ALA A 186 -8.85 15.22 -3.04
CA ALA A 186 -10.11 15.87 -3.43
C ALA A 186 -11.29 15.51 -2.51
N ASP A 187 -11.19 14.44 -1.73
CA ASP A 187 -12.29 14.00 -0.86
C ASP A 187 -12.51 15.01 0.28
N ALA A 188 -13.80 15.34 0.52
CA ALA A 188 -14.17 16.32 1.53
C ALA A 188 -13.97 15.81 2.97
N ASP A 189 -14.13 14.51 3.18
CA ASP A 189 -14.05 13.88 4.49
C ASP A 189 -12.60 13.54 4.90
N LEU A 190 -11.62 13.65 3.99
CA LEU A 190 -10.22 13.54 4.37
C LEU A 190 -9.77 14.80 5.12
N PRO A 191 -9.21 14.69 6.35
CA PRO A 191 -8.76 15.86 7.11
C PRO A 191 -7.73 16.70 6.36
N THR A 192 -7.83 18.02 6.48
CA THR A 192 -6.89 18.97 5.84
C THR A 192 -5.50 18.84 6.47
N ALA A 193 -5.44 18.95 7.79
CA ALA A 193 -4.21 18.75 8.58
C ALA A 193 -4.28 17.43 9.35
N PRO A 194 -3.16 16.84 9.76
CA PRO A 194 -3.17 15.61 10.53
C PRO A 194 -3.81 15.85 11.91
N THR A 195 -4.91 15.15 12.17
CA THR A 195 -5.50 15.03 13.52
C THR A 195 -4.87 13.86 14.29
N ASP A 196 -4.34 12.90 13.55
CA ASP A 196 -3.53 11.77 14.01
C ASP A 196 -2.34 11.63 13.04
N PHE A 197 -1.13 11.79 13.54
CA PHE A 197 0.11 11.69 12.75
C PHE A 197 0.36 10.29 12.15
N LEU A 198 -0.40 9.30 12.57
CA LEU A 198 -0.36 7.95 12.02
C LEU A 198 -1.29 7.76 10.82
N ARG A 199 -2.12 8.78 10.49
CA ARG A 199 -3.11 8.71 9.42
C ARG A 199 -2.90 9.78 8.35
N LEU A 200 -3.42 9.51 7.17
CA LEU A 200 -3.32 10.45 6.05
C LEU A 200 -4.19 11.69 6.26
N SER A 201 -3.68 12.80 5.78
CA SER A 201 -4.38 14.09 5.64
C SER A 201 -4.07 14.68 4.26
N LYS A 202 -4.78 15.72 3.86
CA LYS A 202 -4.51 16.44 2.59
C LYS A 202 -3.09 16.99 2.56
N SER A 203 -2.56 17.48 3.68
CA SER A 203 -1.17 17.95 3.78
C SER A 203 -0.15 16.82 3.55
N SER A 204 -0.37 15.64 4.12
CA SER A 204 0.51 14.49 3.90
C SER A 204 0.46 14.00 2.44
N ILE A 205 -0.71 14.03 1.81
CA ILE A 205 -0.86 13.70 0.38
C ILE A 205 -0.12 14.73 -0.49
N ALA A 206 -0.24 16.03 -0.19
CA ALA A 206 0.49 17.07 -0.90
C ALA A 206 2.02 16.87 -0.79
N ALA A 207 2.52 16.46 0.38
CA ALA A 207 3.93 16.11 0.54
C ALA A 207 4.35 14.94 -0.38
N TYR A 208 3.51 13.91 -0.55
CA TYR A 208 3.79 12.83 -1.51
C TYR A 208 3.71 13.31 -2.96
N GLN A 209 2.75 14.19 -3.31
CA GLN A 209 2.68 14.79 -4.64
C GLN A 209 3.94 15.60 -4.96
N ALA A 210 4.49 16.33 -3.98
CA ALA A 210 5.77 17.03 -4.13
C ALA A 210 6.93 16.05 -4.41
N ARG A 211 6.98 14.91 -3.72
CA ARG A 211 7.99 13.87 -3.97
C ARG A 211 7.88 13.26 -5.37
N VAL A 212 6.66 13.01 -5.85
CA VAL A 212 6.41 12.53 -7.22
C VAL A 212 6.89 13.55 -8.26
N ALA A 213 6.56 14.83 -8.05
CA ALA A 213 7.02 15.93 -8.92
C ALA A 213 8.56 16.06 -8.95
N LEU A 214 9.22 15.93 -7.78
CA LEU A 214 10.68 15.89 -7.68
C LEU A 214 11.27 14.73 -8.49
N LEU A 215 10.69 13.54 -8.41
CA LEU A 215 11.14 12.38 -9.17
C LEU A 215 11.08 12.66 -10.68
N LYS A 216 10.01 13.30 -11.16
CA LYS A 216 9.80 13.70 -12.54
C LYS A 216 10.68 14.89 -12.97
N LYS A 217 11.37 15.55 -12.04
CA LYS A 217 12.08 16.82 -12.22
C LYS A 217 11.14 17.98 -12.63
N ASP A 218 9.87 17.89 -12.26
CA ASP A 218 8.91 19.00 -12.37
C ASP A 218 9.04 19.91 -11.14
N TRP A 219 10.01 20.82 -11.22
CA TRP A 219 10.38 21.69 -10.11
C TRP A 219 9.25 22.65 -9.72
N ALA A 220 8.47 23.12 -10.70
CA ALA A 220 7.35 24.03 -10.46
C ALA A 220 6.23 23.34 -9.66
N ALA A 221 5.83 22.16 -10.09
CA ALA A 221 4.84 21.35 -9.36
C ALA A 221 5.36 20.94 -7.97
N ALA A 222 6.66 20.59 -7.87
CA ALA A 222 7.28 20.23 -6.59
C ALA A 222 7.19 21.38 -5.57
N VAL A 223 7.51 22.61 -5.98
CA VAL A 223 7.39 23.82 -5.12
C VAL A 223 5.95 24.05 -4.73
N THR A 224 5.01 23.95 -5.68
CA THR A 224 3.57 24.16 -5.43
C THR A 224 3.06 23.17 -4.37
N PHE A 225 3.28 21.87 -4.56
CA PHE A 225 2.81 20.85 -3.62
C PHE A 225 3.54 20.88 -2.27
N ALA A 226 4.84 21.22 -2.26
CA ALA A 226 5.56 21.35 -1.00
C ALA A 226 5.04 22.57 -0.19
N THR A 227 4.76 23.69 -0.85
CA THR A 227 4.16 24.85 -0.21
C THR A 227 2.77 24.52 0.33
N GLU A 228 1.94 23.83 -0.46
CA GLU A 228 0.62 23.36 -0.04
C GLU A 228 0.74 22.45 1.22
N ALA A 229 1.66 21.51 1.24
CA ALA A 229 1.86 20.59 2.37
C ALA A 229 2.24 21.31 3.68
N ILE A 230 2.91 22.46 3.58
CA ILE A 230 3.34 23.25 4.75
C ILE A 230 2.21 24.18 5.22
N THR A 231 1.35 24.64 4.29
CA THR A 231 0.30 25.61 4.58
C THR A 231 -1.03 25.00 5.04
N LEU A 232 -1.27 23.72 4.73
CA LEU A 232 -2.42 22.95 5.21
C LEU A 232 -2.20 22.40 6.62
#